data_bb5b88031b098a623fb85d4fd0910248
#
_entry.id   bb5b88031b098a623fb85d4fd0910248
#
_cell.length_a   1.000
_cell.length_b   1.000
_cell.length_c   1.000
_cell.angle_alpha   90.00
_cell.angle_beta   90.00
_cell.angle_gamma   90.00
#
_symmetry.space_group_name_H-M   'P 1'
#
loop_
_entity.id
_entity.type
_entity.pdbx_description
1 polymer ?
#
loop_
_entity_poly.entity_id
_entity_poly.type
_entity_poly.pdbx_seq_one_letter_code
_entity_poly.pdbx_strand_id
1 'polypeptide(L)'
;ICRALDAKVEPYCESIVYLLLRDLGSDKLHRDVKPPILSCFGDIALAIGPAFEKYLPYVVNMLQSATQLSMSTNSDDEDMVDYNNELRNGIFEAYAGILQGFKSDPSKLAHVKEHVPFVLEFIERVAADPHRDEAVTRSMVGVLGDMADTINGVGPAFAQRPFYDAFLRDCASSSDGSLRDTASWALERIRGRVNGA
;
A
#
# COMPACT_ATOMS: atom_id res chain seq x y z
N ILE A 1 10.91 15.10 3.00
CA ILE A 1 12.08 15.28 3.89
C ILE A 1 12.76 13.93 4.14
N CYS A 2 12.05 12.87 4.57
CA CYS A 2 12.64 11.56 4.88
C CYS A 2 13.43 10.98 3.69
N ARG A 3 12.85 10.95 2.49
CA ARG A 3 13.54 10.51 1.26
C ARG A 3 14.80 11.33 0.93
N ALA A 4 14.82 12.62 1.26
CA ALA A 4 15.98 13.49 0.99
C ALA A 4 17.13 13.31 2.00
N LEU A 5 16.83 12.86 3.21
CA LEU A 5 17.82 12.57 4.25
C LEU A 5 18.37 11.15 4.16
N ASP A 6 17.66 10.27 3.45
CA ASP A 6 18.00 8.86 3.34
C ASP A 6 18.29 8.22 4.72
N ALA A 7 19.19 7.28 4.84
CA ALA A 7 19.54 6.64 6.11
C ALA A 7 19.90 7.61 7.27
N LYS A 8 20.24 8.85 6.97
CA LYS A 8 20.50 9.89 8.00
C LYS A 8 19.29 10.25 8.84
N VAL A 9 18.07 9.90 8.41
CA VAL A 9 16.84 10.12 9.18
C VAL A 9 16.66 9.10 10.30
N GLU A 10 17.33 7.94 10.24
CA GLU A 10 17.14 6.81 11.16
C GLU A 10 17.18 7.20 12.66
N PRO A 11 18.11 8.03 13.15
CA PRO A 11 18.16 8.42 14.56
C PRO A 11 16.90 9.18 15.05
N TYR A 12 16.12 9.74 14.14
CA TYR A 12 14.91 10.51 14.45
C TYR A 12 13.63 9.71 14.24
N CYS A 13 13.72 8.53 13.60
CA CYS A 13 12.54 7.75 13.17
C CYS A 13 11.66 7.33 14.35
N GLU A 14 12.23 6.99 15.50
CA GLU A 14 11.43 6.58 16.66
C GLU A 14 10.47 7.69 17.10
N SER A 15 10.98 8.90 17.25
CA SER A 15 10.16 10.06 17.62
C SER A 15 9.17 10.43 16.53
N ILE A 16 9.57 10.36 15.25
CA ILE A 16 8.72 10.69 14.12
C ILE A 16 7.56 9.68 14.03
N VAL A 17 7.85 8.38 14.02
CA VAL A 17 6.83 7.32 13.92
C VAL A 17 5.88 7.38 15.10
N TYR A 18 6.38 7.60 16.32
CA TYR A 18 5.53 7.78 17.50
C TYR A 18 4.55 8.95 17.33
N LEU A 19 5.02 10.10 16.86
CA LEU A 19 4.17 11.26 16.64
C LEU A 19 3.12 11.02 15.56
N LEU A 20 3.50 10.39 14.44
CA LEU A 20 2.59 10.05 13.35
C LEU A 20 1.49 9.07 13.80
N LEU A 21 1.85 8.02 14.56
CA LEU A 21 0.88 7.06 15.09
C LEU A 21 -0.08 7.71 16.09
N ARG A 22 0.43 8.57 16.97
CA ARG A 22 -0.37 9.34 17.93
C ARG A 22 -1.37 10.23 17.19
N ASP A 23 -0.92 10.94 16.17
CA ASP A 23 -1.72 11.92 15.46
C ASP A 23 -2.80 11.24 14.60
N LEU A 24 -2.51 10.09 13.99
CA LEU A 24 -3.51 9.27 13.30
C LEU A 24 -4.63 8.78 14.24
N GLY A 25 -4.30 8.42 15.47
CA GLY A 25 -5.26 8.02 16.50
C GLY A 25 -6.02 9.18 17.14
N SER A 26 -5.73 10.43 16.78
CA SER A 26 -6.36 11.60 17.38
C SER A 26 -7.67 11.97 16.69
N ASP A 27 -8.74 12.13 17.48
CA ASP A 27 -10.03 12.66 17.01
C ASP A 27 -10.00 14.19 16.81
N LYS A 28 -8.93 14.84 17.27
CA LYS A 28 -8.77 16.30 17.16
C LYS A 28 -8.09 16.72 15.87
N LEU A 29 -7.44 15.80 15.17
CA LEU A 29 -6.76 16.07 13.92
C LEU A 29 -7.79 16.15 12.79
N HIS A 30 -7.65 17.20 11.95
CA HIS A 30 -8.51 17.31 10.76
C HIS A 30 -8.31 16.08 9.85
N ARG A 31 -9.41 15.55 9.30
CA ARG A 31 -9.37 14.31 8.51
C ARG A 31 -8.38 14.36 7.34
N ASP A 32 -8.27 15.49 6.66
CA ASP A 32 -7.43 15.66 5.46
C ASP A 32 -5.91 15.58 5.74
N VAL A 33 -5.53 15.63 7.02
CA VAL A 33 -4.12 15.45 7.42
C VAL A 33 -3.77 13.96 7.55
N LYS A 34 -4.76 13.07 7.69
CA LYS A 34 -4.52 11.64 7.90
C LYS A 34 -3.92 10.92 6.68
N PRO A 35 -4.40 11.13 5.43
CA PRO A 35 -3.82 10.48 4.26
C PRO A 35 -2.32 10.76 4.08
N PRO A 36 -1.83 12.02 4.11
CA PRO A 36 -0.39 12.29 4.03
C PRO A 36 0.42 11.69 5.18
N ILE A 37 -0.15 11.53 6.38
CA ILE A 37 0.54 10.84 7.47
C ILE A 37 0.77 9.36 7.13
N LEU A 38 -0.22 8.69 6.51
CA LEU A 38 -0.06 7.29 6.08
C LEU A 38 1.07 7.16 5.06
N SER A 39 1.11 8.03 4.04
CA SER A 39 2.19 8.04 3.05
C SER A 39 3.58 8.24 3.67
N CYS A 40 3.68 9.02 4.76
CA CYS A 40 4.96 9.22 5.46
C CYS A 40 5.56 7.91 6.00
N PHE A 41 4.77 6.91 6.37
CA PHE A 41 5.33 5.61 6.79
C PHE A 41 6.06 4.91 5.65
N GLY A 42 5.52 4.99 4.44
CA GLY A 42 6.19 4.48 3.24
C GLY A 42 7.50 5.23 2.96
N ASP A 43 7.49 6.56 3.08
CA ASP A 43 8.69 7.38 2.91
C ASP A 43 9.79 7.05 3.92
N ILE A 44 9.43 6.81 5.18
CA ILE A 44 10.36 6.43 6.23
C ILE A 44 10.91 5.02 5.94
N ALA A 45 10.02 4.06 5.63
CA ALA A 45 10.43 2.69 5.32
C ALA A 45 11.38 2.63 4.12
N LEU A 46 11.11 3.42 3.07
CA LEU A 46 11.99 3.53 1.92
C LEU A 46 13.36 4.11 2.27
N ALA A 47 13.40 5.10 3.18
CA ALA A 47 14.63 5.79 3.58
C ALA A 47 15.54 4.92 4.47
N ILE A 48 14.98 4.18 5.43
CA ILE A 48 15.78 3.39 6.40
C ILE A 48 15.79 1.89 6.10
N GLY A 49 15.04 1.45 5.09
CA GLY A 49 15.01 0.07 4.63
C GLY A 49 14.64 -0.92 5.75
N PRO A 50 15.35 -2.07 5.85
CA PRO A 50 15.06 -3.12 6.83
C PRO A 50 15.12 -2.69 8.30
N ALA A 51 15.70 -1.52 8.63
CA ALA A 51 15.66 -0.96 9.98
C ALA A 51 14.23 -0.53 10.41
N PHE A 52 13.31 -0.42 9.44
CA PHE A 52 11.90 -0.14 9.70
C PHE A 52 11.15 -1.32 10.34
N GLU A 53 11.70 -2.54 10.35
CA GLU A 53 11.08 -3.77 10.87
C GLU A 53 10.43 -3.58 12.25
N LYS A 54 11.11 -2.89 13.16
CA LYS A 54 10.62 -2.66 14.54
C LYS A 54 9.32 -1.84 14.61
N TYR A 55 8.97 -1.11 13.55
CA TYR A 55 7.76 -0.30 13.47
C TYR A 55 6.62 -1.03 12.76
N LEU A 56 6.91 -2.08 11.97
CA LEU A 56 5.92 -2.78 11.14
C LEU A 56 4.66 -3.20 11.91
N PRO A 57 4.71 -3.81 13.11
CA PRO A 57 3.50 -4.25 13.79
C PRO A 57 2.53 -3.10 14.08
N TYR A 58 3.05 -1.94 14.46
CA TYR A 58 2.24 -0.76 14.78
C TYR A 58 1.68 -0.11 13.51
N VAL A 59 2.52 0.02 12.49
CA VAL A 59 2.14 0.66 11.22
C VAL A 59 1.12 -0.19 10.47
N VAL A 60 1.33 -1.51 10.37
CA VAL A 60 0.39 -2.41 9.69
C VAL A 60 -0.98 -2.41 10.38
N ASN A 61 -1.04 -2.43 11.71
CA ASN A 61 -2.30 -2.31 12.44
C ASN A 61 -3.02 -0.97 12.15
N MET A 62 -2.26 0.13 12.04
CA MET A 62 -2.83 1.43 11.70
C MET A 62 -3.35 1.47 10.25
N LEU A 63 -2.61 0.88 9.30
CA LEU A 63 -3.06 0.73 7.92
C LEU A 63 -4.34 -0.10 7.82
N GLN A 64 -4.48 -1.18 8.60
CA GLN A 64 -5.72 -1.95 8.68
C GLN A 64 -6.91 -1.11 9.16
N SER A 65 -6.69 -0.32 10.21
CA SER A 65 -7.75 0.56 10.74
C SER A 65 -8.16 1.61 9.71
N ALA A 66 -7.20 2.21 9.00
CA ALA A 66 -7.45 3.16 7.92
C ALA A 66 -8.20 2.51 6.74
N THR A 67 -7.85 1.26 6.41
CA THR A 67 -8.56 0.47 5.38
C THR A 67 -10.05 0.32 5.73
N GLN A 68 -10.36 -0.08 6.97
CA GLN A 68 -11.74 -0.24 7.43
C GLN A 68 -12.51 1.09 7.35
N LEU A 69 -11.86 2.19 7.74
CA LEU A 69 -12.45 3.53 7.66
C LEU A 69 -12.78 3.92 6.21
N SER A 70 -11.85 3.70 5.27
CA SER A 70 -12.03 4.06 3.85
C SER A 70 -13.14 3.27 3.13
N MET A 71 -13.63 2.19 3.74
CA MET A 71 -14.67 1.31 3.19
C MET A 71 -16.03 1.47 3.87
N SER A 72 -16.11 2.27 4.94
CA SER A 72 -17.32 2.38 5.78
C SER A 72 -18.27 3.52 5.38
N THR A 73 -17.93 4.33 4.38
CA THR A 73 -18.63 5.56 4.04
C THR A 73 -19.60 5.39 2.88
N ASN A 74 -20.76 6.09 2.97
CA ASN A 74 -21.76 6.19 1.93
C ASN A 74 -21.22 6.98 0.73
N SER A 75 -21.43 6.45 -0.48
CA SER A 75 -20.94 7.02 -1.74
C SER A 75 -21.74 8.24 -2.27
N ASP A 76 -22.76 8.72 -1.52
CA ASP A 76 -23.63 9.82 -1.97
C ASP A 76 -23.06 11.22 -1.66
N ASP A 77 -21.94 11.31 -0.95
CA ASP A 77 -21.27 12.56 -0.57
C ASP A 77 -19.92 12.66 -1.31
N GLU A 78 -19.82 13.60 -2.26
CA GLU A 78 -18.61 13.80 -3.07
C GLU A 78 -17.37 14.10 -2.21
N ASP A 79 -17.48 14.91 -1.15
CA ASP A 79 -16.38 15.21 -0.25
C ASP A 79 -15.88 13.95 0.48
N MET A 80 -16.77 13.01 0.75
CA MET A 80 -16.39 11.72 1.35
C MET A 80 -15.79 10.76 0.33
N VAL A 81 -16.23 10.79 -0.92
CA VAL A 81 -15.60 10.02 -2.01
C VAL A 81 -14.15 10.47 -2.20
N ASP A 82 -13.91 11.77 -2.29
CA ASP A 82 -12.59 12.34 -2.45
C ASP A 82 -11.68 11.99 -1.26
N TYR A 83 -12.17 12.19 -0.03
CA TYR A 83 -11.45 11.81 1.17
C TYR A 83 -11.09 10.32 1.21
N ASN A 84 -12.03 9.43 0.81
CA ASN A 84 -11.75 8.00 0.76
C ASN A 84 -10.69 7.64 -0.28
N ASN A 85 -10.68 8.29 -1.44
CA ASN A 85 -9.67 8.10 -2.46
C ASN A 85 -8.29 8.58 -1.95
N GLU A 86 -8.21 9.74 -1.31
CA GLU A 86 -6.96 10.20 -0.68
C GLU A 86 -6.48 9.22 0.40
N LEU A 87 -7.38 8.72 1.24
CA LEU A 87 -7.05 7.76 2.30
C LEU A 87 -6.53 6.43 1.71
N ARG A 88 -7.22 5.91 0.70
CA ARG A 88 -6.81 4.70 -0.04
C ARG A 88 -5.45 4.88 -0.69
N ASN A 89 -5.22 6.02 -1.34
CA ASN A 89 -3.94 6.33 -1.94
C ASN A 89 -2.81 6.36 -0.90
N GLY A 90 -3.02 7.04 0.23
CA GLY A 90 -2.05 7.07 1.34
C GLY A 90 -1.73 5.68 1.90
N ILE A 91 -2.74 4.80 2.00
CA ILE A 91 -2.55 3.40 2.41
C ILE A 91 -1.66 2.64 1.39
N PHE A 92 -1.97 2.76 0.09
CA PHE A 92 -1.21 2.07 -0.95
C PHE A 92 0.22 2.61 -1.07
N GLU A 93 0.42 3.92 -0.96
CA GLU A 93 1.76 4.51 -0.92
C GLU A 93 2.59 4.02 0.27
N ALA A 94 1.94 3.85 1.45
CA ALA A 94 2.61 3.26 2.61
C ALA A 94 3.06 1.82 2.34
N TYR A 95 2.18 0.96 1.81
CA TYR A 95 2.54 -0.40 1.45
C TYR A 95 3.64 -0.45 0.38
N ALA A 96 3.55 0.34 -0.68
CA ALA A 96 4.56 0.41 -1.73
C ALA A 96 5.93 0.80 -1.16
N GLY A 97 5.99 1.84 -0.33
CA GLY A 97 7.23 2.29 0.31
C GLY A 97 7.83 1.23 1.25
N ILE A 98 6.98 0.55 2.04
CA ILE A 98 7.42 -0.57 2.90
C ILE A 98 7.99 -1.70 2.04
N LEU A 99 7.26 -2.17 1.04
CA LEU A 99 7.72 -3.27 0.18
C LEU A 99 9.04 -2.95 -0.52
N GLN A 100 9.15 -1.75 -1.09
CA GLN A 100 10.36 -1.30 -1.77
C GLN A 100 11.54 -1.12 -0.81
N GLY A 101 11.30 -0.59 0.40
CA GLY A 101 12.32 -0.41 1.41
C GLY A 101 12.96 -1.73 1.89
N PHE A 102 12.18 -2.81 1.86
CA PHE A 102 12.65 -4.14 2.29
C PHE A 102 13.21 -5.03 1.15
N LYS A 103 13.32 -4.54 -0.08
CA LYS A 103 13.86 -5.34 -1.19
C LYS A 103 15.25 -5.92 -0.92
N SER A 104 16.08 -5.25 -0.10
CA SER A 104 17.40 -5.73 0.29
C SER A 104 17.37 -6.87 1.32
N ASP A 105 16.30 -6.98 2.11
CA ASP A 105 16.10 -8.05 3.09
C ASP A 105 14.62 -8.41 3.25
N PRO A 106 14.04 -9.15 2.29
CA PRO A 106 12.62 -9.53 2.32
C PRO A 106 12.25 -10.46 3.47
N SER A 107 13.22 -11.10 4.14
CA SER A 107 12.95 -12.01 5.26
C SER A 107 12.30 -11.29 6.45
N LYS A 108 12.51 -9.98 6.57
CA LYS A 108 11.94 -9.12 7.61
C LYS A 108 10.49 -8.68 7.36
N LEU A 109 9.90 -9.07 6.23
CA LEU A 109 8.50 -8.77 5.90
C LEU A 109 7.49 -9.79 6.46
N ALA A 110 7.85 -10.58 7.47
CA ALA A 110 6.94 -11.61 8.03
C ALA A 110 5.58 -11.02 8.43
N HIS A 111 5.54 -9.89 9.13
CA HIS A 111 4.29 -9.22 9.50
C HIS A 111 3.48 -8.76 8.28
N VAL A 112 4.13 -8.22 7.25
CA VAL A 112 3.43 -7.81 6.02
C VAL A 112 2.87 -9.03 5.29
N LYS A 113 3.62 -10.13 5.23
CA LYS A 113 3.20 -11.38 4.60
C LYS A 113 1.92 -11.96 5.23
N GLU A 114 1.81 -11.92 6.55
CA GLU A 114 0.62 -12.38 7.26
C GLU A 114 -0.63 -11.56 6.88
N HIS A 115 -0.46 -10.29 6.52
CA HIS A 115 -1.55 -9.40 6.13
C HIS A 115 -1.86 -9.40 4.62
N VAL A 116 -1.08 -10.11 3.79
CA VAL A 116 -1.30 -10.15 2.34
C VAL A 116 -2.74 -10.52 1.96
N PRO A 117 -3.39 -11.54 2.56
CA PRO A 117 -4.77 -11.88 2.22
C PRO A 117 -5.74 -10.72 2.46
N PHE A 118 -5.54 -9.99 3.55
CA PHE A 118 -6.33 -8.80 3.89
C PHE A 118 -6.11 -7.66 2.89
N VAL A 119 -4.84 -7.40 2.51
CA VAL A 119 -4.50 -6.35 1.53
C VAL A 119 -5.09 -6.68 0.16
N LEU A 120 -5.03 -7.95 -0.27
CA LEU A 120 -5.62 -8.39 -1.53
C LEU A 120 -7.15 -8.24 -1.52
N GLU A 121 -7.82 -8.56 -0.40
CA GLU A 121 -9.25 -8.33 -0.25
C GLU A 121 -9.61 -6.84 -0.34
N PHE A 122 -8.82 -6.00 0.31
CA PHE A 122 -9.00 -4.56 0.22
C PHE A 122 -8.86 -4.05 -1.23
N ILE A 123 -7.79 -4.47 -1.92
CA ILE A 123 -7.57 -4.09 -3.32
C ILE A 123 -8.73 -4.58 -4.21
N GLU A 124 -9.22 -5.80 -4.02
CA GLU A 124 -10.35 -6.35 -4.76
C GLU A 124 -11.61 -5.50 -4.60
N ARG A 125 -11.92 -5.10 -3.36
CA ARG A 125 -13.07 -4.24 -3.05
C ARG A 125 -12.92 -2.85 -3.65
N VAL A 126 -11.73 -2.24 -3.55
CA VAL A 126 -11.46 -0.92 -4.15
C VAL A 126 -11.47 -1.01 -5.68
N ALA A 127 -10.98 -2.09 -6.27
CA ALA A 127 -11.03 -2.31 -7.72
C ALA A 127 -12.47 -2.38 -8.27
N ALA A 128 -13.41 -2.88 -7.45
CA ALA A 128 -14.83 -2.93 -7.79
C ALA A 128 -15.57 -1.61 -7.54
N ASP A 129 -14.97 -0.63 -6.87
CA ASP A 129 -15.61 0.66 -6.57
C ASP A 129 -15.58 1.56 -7.82
N PRO A 130 -16.77 1.98 -8.36
CA PRO A 130 -16.84 2.84 -9.52
C PRO A 130 -16.36 4.27 -9.25
N HIS A 131 -16.27 4.68 -7.98
CA HIS A 131 -15.85 6.03 -7.57
C HIS A 131 -14.35 6.13 -7.26
N ARG A 132 -13.58 5.04 -7.46
CA ARG A 132 -12.11 5.11 -7.33
C ARG A 132 -11.52 6.00 -8.42
N ASP A 133 -10.56 6.82 -8.05
CA ASP A 133 -9.86 7.68 -9.00
C ASP A 133 -8.65 6.98 -9.67
N GLU A 134 -8.01 7.71 -10.60
CA GLU A 134 -6.84 7.18 -11.30
C GLU A 134 -5.61 7.05 -10.41
N ALA A 135 -5.43 7.92 -9.41
CA ALA A 135 -4.29 7.86 -8.50
C ALA A 135 -4.36 6.58 -7.66
N VAL A 136 -5.53 6.28 -7.11
CA VAL A 136 -5.81 5.03 -6.40
C VAL A 136 -5.55 3.82 -7.31
N THR A 137 -6.01 3.86 -8.56
CA THR A 137 -5.80 2.77 -9.52
C THR A 137 -4.31 2.51 -9.77
N ARG A 138 -3.52 3.57 -9.99
CA ARG A 138 -2.06 3.45 -10.19
C ARG A 138 -1.36 2.88 -8.97
N SER A 139 -1.69 3.38 -7.78
CA SER A 139 -1.09 2.93 -6.53
C SER A 139 -1.42 1.46 -6.24
N MET A 140 -2.67 1.02 -6.47
CA MET A 140 -3.07 -0.39 -6.36
C MET A 140 -2.25 -1.32 -7.27
N VAL A 141 -2.12 -0.93 -8.54
CA VAL A 141 -1.35 -1.71 -9.54
C VAL A 141 0.10 -1.84 -9.09
N GLY A 142 0.70 -0.75 -8.61
CA GLY A 142 2.05 -0.77 -8.06
C GLY A 142 2.19 -1.73 -6.87
N VAL A 143 1.29 -1.66 -5.89
CA VAL A 143 1.32 -2.53 -4.70
C VAL A 143 1.16 -4.00 -5.07
N LEU A 144 0.27 -4.35 -6.02
CA LEU A 144 0.12 -5.73 -6.49
C LEU A 144 1.44 -6.28 -7.06
N GLY A 145 2.12 -5.50 -7.89
CA GLY A 145 3.42 -5.87 -8.45
C GLY A 145 4.52 -5.96 -7.39
N ASP A 146 4.61 -4.96 -6.49
CA ASP A 146 5.61 -4.91 -5.42
C ASP A 146 5.43 -6.09 -4.43
N MET A 147 4.20 -6.48 -4.09
CA MET A 147 3.96 -7.67 -3.26
C MET A 147 4.50 -8.94 -3.92
N ALA A 148 4.22 -9.13 -5.22
CA ALA A 148 4.70 -10.29 -5.95
C ALA A 148 6.24 -10.27 -6.14
N ASP A 149 6.83 -9.09 -6.33
CA ASP A 149 8.27 -8.94 -6.51
C ASP A 149 9.06 -9.18 -5.21
N THR A 150 8.53 -8.71 -4.09
CA THR A 150 9.29 -8.62 -2.82
C THR A 150 8.96 -9.76 -1.83
N ILE A 151 7.68 -10.21 -1.74
CA ILE A 151 7.28 -11.19 -0.73
C ILE A 151 7.44 -12.62 -1.23
N ASN A 152 8.34 -13.37 -0.58
CA ASN A 152 8.54 -14.78 -0.92
C ASN A 152 7.33 -15.65 -0.47
N GLY A 153 6.92 -16.58 -1.36
CA GLY A 153 5.82 -17.51 -1.09
C GLY A 153 4.44 -16.84 -1.05
N VAL A 154 4.24 -15.75 -1.80
CA VAL A 154 2.96 -15.03 -1.90
C VAL A 154 2.01 -15.66 -2.94
N GLY A 155 2.52 -16.55 -3.81
CA GLY A 155 1.76 -17.18 -4.91
C GLY A 155 0.42 -17.78 -4.49
N PRO A 156 0.34 -18.59 -3.42
CA PRO A 156 -0.94 -19.16 -2.96
C PRO A 156 -1.99 -18.10 -2.59
N ALA A 157 -1.61 -16.95 -2.03
CA ALA A 157 -2.54 -15.89 -1.71
C ALA A 157 -3.14 -15.25 -2.97
N PHE A 158 -2.34 -15.04 -3.99
CA PHE A 158 -2.82 -14.58 -5.30
C PHE A 158 -3.70 -15.64 -6.00
N ALA A 159 -3.32 -16.93 -5.94
CA ALA A 159 -4.11 -18.00 -6.54
C ALA A 159 -5.52 -18.11 -5.94
N GLN A 160 -5.68 -17.82 -4.65
CA GLN A 160 -6.97 -17.82 -3.97
C GLN A 160 -7.87 -16.63 -4.35
N ARG A 161 -7.31 -15.56 -4.92
CA ARG A 161 -8.04 -14.33 -5.29
C ARG A 161 -7.67 -13.89 -6.71
N PRO A 162 -8.20 -14.56 -7.74
CA PRO A 162 -7.77 -14.36 -9.14
C PRO A 162 -8.28 -13.06 -9.78
N PHE A 163 -8.98 -12.19 -9.05
CA PHE A 163 -9.50 -10.91 -9.56
C PHE A 163 -8.43 -10.05 -10.25
N TYR A 164 -7.19 -10.14 -9.76
CA TYR A 164 -6.06 -9.35 -10.25
C TYR A 164 -5.81 -9.55 -11.74
N ASP A 165 -6.04 -10.76 -12.30
CA ASP A 165 -5.72 -11.03 -13.70
C ASP A 165 -6.61 -10.21 -14.65
N ALA A 166 -7.92 -10.17 -14.40
CA ALA A 166 -8.85 -9.35 -15.18
C ALA A 166 -8.59 -7.85 -14.96
N PHE A 167 -8.42 -7.43 -13.71
CA PHE A 167 -8.16 -6.04 -13.35
C PHE A 167 -6.87 -5.50 -13.98
N LEU A 168 -5.76 -6.23 -13.87
CA LEU A 168 -4.48 -5.81 -14.43
C LEU A 168 -4.44 -5.86 -15.95
N ARG A 169 -5.18 -6.78 -16.60
CA ARG A 169 -5.33 -6.79 -18.07
C ARG A 169 -6.08 -5.55 -18.57
N ASP A 170 -7.11 -5.13 -17.84
CA ASP A 170 -7.84 -3.90 -18.14
C ASP A 170 -6.91 -2.69 -18.03
N CYS A 171 -6.17 -2.57 -16.92
CA CYS A 171 -5.16 -1.52 -16.73
C CYS A 171 -4.04 -1.57 -17.79
N ALA A 172 -3.62 -2.77 -18.23
CA ALA A 172 -2.62 -2.94 -19.29
C ALA A 172 -3.12 -2.53 -20.69
N SER A 173 -4.43 -2.31 -20.83
CA SER A 173 -5.05 -1.78 -22.06
C SER A 173 -5.27 -0.27 -22.00
N SER A 174 -4.85 0.40 -20.93
CA SER A 174 -5.00 1.84 -20.73
C SER A 174 -4.24 2.66 -21.77
N SER A 175 -4.78 3.83 -22.11
CA SER A 175 -4.07 4.85 -22.90
C SER A 175 -2.94 5.52 -22.12
N ASP A 176 -2.99 5.51 -20.76
CA ASP A 176 -1.88 5.94 -19.90
C ASP A 176 -0.73 4.94 -20.00
N GLY A 177 0.38 5.38 -20.62
CA GLY A 177 1.57 4.54 -20.79
C GLY A 177 2.17 4.05 -19.48
N SER A 178 2.20 4.89 -18.44
CA SER A 178 2.76 4.52 -17.14
C SER A 178 1.93 3.44 -16.45
N LEU A 179 0.60 3.59 -16.46
CA LEU A 179 -0.32 2.60 -15.89
C LEU A 179 -0.22 1.27 -16.68
N ARG A 180 -0.21 1.33 -18.01
CA ARG A 180 -0.09 0.16 -18.88
C ARG A 180 1.18 -0.64 -18.59
N ASP A 181 2.32 0.04 -18.52
CA ASP A 181 3.63 -0.59 -18.32
C ASP A 181 3.73 -1.21 -16.91
N THR A 182 3.25 -0.49 -15.89
CA THR A 182 3.20 -1.00 -14.51
C THR A 182 2.27 -2.20 -14.38
N ALA A 183 1.10 -2.18 -15.02
CA ALA A 183 0.15 -3.29 -15.00
C ALA A 183 0.70 -4.54 -15.70
N SER A 184 1.39 -4.36 -16.83
CA SER A 184 2.03 -5.45 -17.56
C SER A 184 3.14 -6.08 -16.72
N TRP A 185 3.97 -5.27 -16.07
CA TRP A 185 5.00 -5.74 -15.14
C TRP A 185 4.39 -6.48 -13.95
N ALA A 186 3.35 -5.95 -13.32
CA ALA A 186 2.68 -6.59 -12.18
C ALA A 186 2.10 -7.97 -12.56
N LEU A 187 1.45 -8.07 -13.73
CA LEU A 187 0.94 -9.34 -14.27
C LEU A 187 2.05 -10.38 -14.43
N GLU A 188 3.17 -9.99 -15.01
CA GLU A 188 4.32 -10.89 -15.20
C GLU A 188 4.84 -11.40 -13.84
N ARG A 189 5.03 -10.51 -12.87
CA ARG A 189 5.53 -10.86 -11.53
C ARG A 189 4.59 -11.81 -10.80
N ILE A 190 3.29 -11.51 -10.79
CA ILE A 190 2.29 -12.35 -10.10
C ILE A 190 2.20 -13.73 -10.76
N ARG A 191 2.13 -13.82 -12.09
CA ARG A 191 2.10 -15.09 -12.81
C ARG A 191 3.33 -15.94 -12.53
N GLY A 192 4.50 -15.34 -12.45
CA GLY A 192 5.73 -16.02 -12.07
C GLY A 192 5.65 -16.64 -10.68
N ARG A 193 4.97 -16.00 -9.73
CA ARG A 193 4.79 -16.51 -8.36
C ARG A 193 3.69 -17.56 -8.24
N VAL A 194 2.62 -17.44 -9.02
CA VAL A 194 1.49 -18.39 -9.00
C VAL A 194 1.88 -19.70 -9.71
N ASN A 195 2.60 -19.62 -10.83
CA ASN A 195 2.98 -20.79 -11.62
C ASN A 195 4.26 -21.50 -11.13
N GLY A 196 5.07 -20.83 -10.31
CA GLY A 196 6.31 -21.36 -9.76
C GLY A 196 6.19 -21.87 -8.31
N ALA A 197 4.97 -21.91 -7.78
CA ALA A 197 4.67 -22.36 -6.41
C ALA A 197 4.42 -23.86 -6.34
#